data_3e76e24c28c7bc5a90ae4c05f2c5b080
#
_entry.id   3e76e24c28c7bc5a90ae4c05f2c5b080
#
_cell.length_a   1.000
_cell.length_b   1.000
_cell.length_c   1.000
_cell.angle_alpha   90.00
_cell.angle_beta   90.00
_cell.angle_gamma   90.00
#
_symmetry.space_group_name_H-M   'P 1'
#
loop_
_entity.id
_entity.type
_entity.pdbx_description
1 polymer ?
#
loop_
_entity_poly.entity_id
_entity_poly.type
_entity_poly.pdbx_seq_one_letter_code
_entity_poly.pdbx_strand_id
1 'polypeptide(L)'
;MTAGDHGKPTARSVWLIAAVAGMLLSVAAGEPSAVAAEQGVAPSRSVVVPGFWDPRRRPERPDLSRIQTIRFLTDLDYPPFDYAGQDGNPAGFNVDLARRICDEIKVSCTIQARPFNTLLDALNENRGDAVIASIAPTAETRRRADFSDPYYRTPARFVARADSALGDALPERLEGVKVAVIAGTAHEAFLKAMFTEVEVRAYPNAEAARDALRRKEVDLLFGDGIALAFWLNGTDSGGCCAFRGGPFLESRYFGEGVGIAVKRGNDLLRQALNWALFRLWENGSYTDLWLRYFPISPF
;
A
#
# COMPACT_ATOMS: atom_id res chain seq x y z
N MET A 1 -40.42 29.42 -55.31
CA MET A 1 -41.75 28.87 -55.65
C MET A 1 -42.33 28.42 -54.35
N THR A 2 -43.15 29.26 -53.86
CA THR A 2 -44.57 29.19 -53.43
C THR A 2 -44.75 28.38 -52.14
N ALA A 3 -44.96 29.04 -51.03
CA ALA A 3 -46.09 29.87 -50.57
C ALA A 3 -47.22 29.05 -49.96
N GLY A 4 -47.66 29.50 -48.81
CA GLY A 4 -48.99 29.50 -48.33
C GLY A 4 -49.13 28.83 -46.92
N ASP A 5 -49.34 29.47 -45.91
CA ASP A 5 -50.08 30.60 -45.34
C ASP A 5 -51.39 30.14 -44.69
N HIS A 6 -51.67 30.80 -43.55
CA HIS A 6 -52.97 31.01 -42.84
C HIS A 6 -53.52 29.86 -41.96
N GLY A 7 -54.03 30.03 -40.77
CA GLY A 7 -54.51 31.22 -40.11
C GLY A 7 -55.09 30.84 -38.72
N LYS A 8 -55.07 31.76 -37.81
CA LYS A 8 -55.95 31.83 -36.59
C LYS A 8 -57.37 32.21 -37.00
N PRO A 9 -58.43 32.04 -36.19
CA PRO A 9 -58.62 32.86 -34.98
C PRO A 9 -59.48 32.25 -33.83
N THR A 10 -59.28 32.83 -32.68
CA THR A 10 -60.22 33.37 -31.64
C THR A 10 -61.61 32.76 -31.40
N ALA A 11 -61.98 32.51 -30.15
CA ALA A 11 -63.14 33.10 -29.51
C ALA A 11 -63.17 32.92 -27.97
N ARG A 12 -63.45 34.01 -27.34
CA ARG A 12 -63.75 34.20 -25.90
C ARG A 12 -65.13 33.63 -25.60
N SER A 13 -65.38 33.13 -24.38
CA SER A 13 -66.66 33.30 -23.66
C SER A 13 -66.46 33.23 -22.17
N VAL A 14 -66.87 34.31 -21.53
CA VAL A 14 -67.05 34.58 -20.10
C VAL A 14 -68.41 34.02 -19.71
N TRP A 15 -68.58 33.38 -18.58
CA TRP A 15 -69.74 33.44 -17.76
C TRP A 15 -69.47 33.17 -16.28
N LEU A 16 -70.16 33.90 -15.48
CA LEU A 16 -70.10 34.28 -14.08
C LEU A 16 -70.77 33.26 -13.13
N ILE A 17 -70.28 33.24 -11.90
CA ILE A 17 -70.90 33.21 -10.57
C ILE A 17 -71.84 32.03 -10.18
N ALA A 18 -71.45 31.36 -9.10
CA ALA A 18 -72.30 31.12 -7.95
C ALA A 18 -71.46 30.70 -6.71
N ALA A 19 -71.55 31.48 -5.66
CA ALA A 19 -71.05 31.21 -4.34
C ALA A 19 -72.00 30.24 -3.61
N VAL A 20 -71.44 29.14 -3.06
CA VAL A 20 -72.13 28.37 -1.99
C VAL A 20 -71.06 28.14 -0.90
N ALA A 21 -71.34 28.72 0.23
CA ALA A 21 -70.63 28.50 1.49
C ALA A 21 -70.96 27.09 2.00
N GLY A 22 -69.88 26.26 2.05
CA GLY A 22 -69.95 24.96 2.69
C GLY A 22 -68.80 24.88 3.69
N MET A 23 -69.13 24.96 4.96
CA MET A 23 -68.23 24.78 6.11
C MET A 23 -67.86 23.30 6.20
N LEU A 24 -66.71 22.94 5.84
CA LEU A 24 -66.17 21.58 5.99
C LEU A 24 -64.99 21.58 6.97
N LEU A 25 -65.22 20.79 8.05
CA LEU A 25 -64.19 20.49 9.05
C LEU A 25 -62.88 20.00 8.38
N SER A 26 -61.78 20.70 8.63
CA SER A 26 -60.45 20.28 8.28
C SER A 26 -59.99 19.21 9.28
N VAL A 27 -60.07 17.95 8.89
CA VAL A 27 -59.31 16.89 9.56
C VAL A 27 -57.86 17.03 9.08
N ALA A 28 -56.97 17.47 9.98
CA ALA A 28 -55.55 17.49 9.75
C ALA A 28 -55.04 16.04 9.66
N ALA A 29 -54.86 15.54 8.45
CA ALA A 29 -54.07 14.32 8.21
C ALA A 29 -52.60 14.66 8.42
N GLY A 30 -52.06 14.19 9.54
CA GLY A 30 -50.63 14.28 9.79
C GLY A 30 -49.89 13.46 8.72
N GLU A 31 -49.08 14.14 7.91
CA GLU A 31 -48.15 13.48 7.03
C GLU A 31 -47.13 12.69 7.87
N PRO A 32 -46.85 11.41 7.55
CA PRO A 32 -45.78 10.71 8.21
C PRO A 32 -44.45 11.33 7.74
N SER A 33 -43.77 12.00 8.68
CA SER A 33 -42.36 12.40 8.47
C SER A 33 -41.55 11.16 8.06
N ALA A 34 -41.15 11.11 6.80
CA ALA A 34 -40.20 10.15 6.34
C ALA A 34 -38.88 10.41 7.10
N VAL A 35 -38.64 9.59 8.11
CA VAL A 35 -37.32 9.49 8.74
C VAL A 35 -36.37 9.03 7.63
N ALA A 36 -35.59 9.98 7.13
CA ALA A 36 -34.50 9.65 6.23
C ALA A 36 -33.61 8.61 6.96
N ALA A 37 -33.61 7.38 6.47
CA ALA A 37 -32.67 6.38 6.92
C ALA A 37 -31.26 6.95 6.67
N GLU A 38 -30.54 7.30 7.73
CA GLU A 38 -29.11 7.56 7.67
C GLU A 38 -28.48 6.34 7.00
N GLN A 39 -28.07 6.51 5.75
CA GLN A 39 -27.25 5.52 5.07
C GLN A 39 -25.97 5.42 5.89
N GLY A 40 -25.90 4.40 6.74
CA GLY A 40 -24.69 4.07 7.48
C GLY A 40 -23.55 3.98 6.48
N VAL A 41 -22.67 4.96 6.51
CA VAL A 41 -21.39 4.91 5.79
C VAL A 41 -20.73 3.63 6.27
N ALA A 42 -20.62 2.65 5.38
CA ALA A 42 -19.87 1.43 5.68
C ALA A 42 -18.49 1.86 6.21
N PRO A 43 -18.00 1.28 7.33
CA PRO A 43 -16.73 1.69 7.89
C PRO A 43 -15.69 1.57 6.78
N SER A 44 -15.11 2.69 6.38
CA SER A 44 -13.97 2.71 5.47
C SER A 44 -12.92 1.80 6.08
N ARG A 45 -12.55 0.71 5.40
CA ARG A 45 -11.43 -0.12 5.83
C ARG A 45 -10.24 0.80 5.93
N SER A 46 -9.84 1.13 7.15
CA SER A 46 -8.67 1.95 7.38
C SER A 46 -7.46 1.19 6.83
N VAL A 47 -6.77 1.79 5.86
CA VAL A 47 -5.53 1.23 5.36
C VAL A 47 -4.52 1.28 6.48
N VAL A 48 -4.01 0.12 6.89
CA VAL A 48 -2.96 0.05 7.92
C VAL A 48 -1.64 0.43 7.26
N VAL A 49 -1.03 1.48 7.77
CA VAL A 49 0.31 1.93 7.35
C VAL A 49 1.34 1.37 8.33
N PRO A 50 2.50 0.90 7.85
CA PRO A 50 3.54 0.38 8.72
C PRO A 50 3.91 1.39 9.81
N GLY A 51 3.88 0.97 11.08
CA GLY A 51 4.33 1.74 12.21
C GLY A 51 5.38 0.94 12.99
N PHE A 52 6.65 1.18 12.71
CA PHE A 52 7.77 0.49 13.38
C PHE A 52 8.35 1.33 14.51
N TRP A 53 7.82 2.53 14.71
CA TRP A 53 8.33 3.50 15.65
C TRP A 53 7.47 3.53 16.92
N ASP A 54 8.15 3.42 18.05
CA ASP A 54 7.52 3.59 19.36
C ASP A 54 7.45 5.10 19.68
N PRO A 55 6.25 5.70 19.85
CA PRO A 55 6.10 7.11 20.19
C PRO A 55 6.76 7.49 21.52
N ARG A 56 7.05 6.50 22.37
CA ARG A 56 7.75 6.69 23.65
C ARG A 56 9.27 6.75 23.50
N ARG A 57 9.81 6.26 22.37
CA ARG A 57 11.24 6.24 22.05
C ARG A 57 11.56 7.27 20.99
N ARG A 58 11.43 8.53 21.31
CA ARG A 58 11.79 9.63 20.40
C ARG A 58 13.31 9.68 20.24
N PRO A 59 13.87 9.50 19.05
CA PRO A 59 15.29 9.69 18.85
C PRO A 59 15.66 11.16 19.05
N GLU A 60 16.77 11.40 19.75
CA GLU A 60 17.32 12.74 19.86
C GLU A 60 17.74 13.25 18.48
N ARG A 61 17.56 14.54 18.25
CA ARG A 61 18.06 15.19 17.03
C ARG A 61 19.59 15.22 17.09
N PRO A 62 20.29 14.56 16.17
CA PRO A 62 21.75 14.64 16.15
C PRO A 62 22.23 16.02 15.71
N ASP A 63 23.50 16.32 15.92
CA ASP A 63 24.12 17.53 15.36
C ASP A 63 24.26 17.37 13.83
N LEU A 64 23.40 18.05 13.09
CA LEU A 64 23.34 18.00 11.63
C LEU A 64 24.27 18.99 10.94
N SER A 65 24.99 19.84 11.68
CA SER A 65 25.85 20.91 11.13
C SER A 65 26.95 20.39 10.18
N ARG A 66 27.32 19.14 10.36
CA ARG A 66 28.36 18.44 9.56
C ARG A 66 27.81 17.74 8.32
N ILE A 67 26.48 17.68 8.15
CA ILE A 67 25.82 17.05 7.01
C ILE A 67 25.24 18.15 6.12
N GLN A 68 25.91 18.46 5.02
CA GLN A 68 25.45 19.47 4.06
C GLN A 68 24.70 18.87 2.88
N THR A 69 25.11 17.69 2.47
CA THR A 69 24.53 16.97 1.32
C THR A 69 24.52 15.48 1.62
N ILE A 70 23.49 14.79 1.20
CA ILE A 70 23.42 13.30 1.23
C ILE A 70 23.31 12.81 -0.20
N ARG A 71 24.27 11.97 -0.61
CA ARG A 71 24.27 11.29 -1.91
C ARG A 71 23.66 9.91 -1.74
N PHE A 72 22.38 9.77 -2.10
CA PHE A 72 21.69 8.48 -2.09
C PHE A 72 22.01 7.68 -3.34
N LEU A 73 22.20 6.37 -3.15
CA LEU A 73 22.27 5.37 -4.21
C LEU A 73 21.00 4.51 -4.15
N THR A 74 20.45 4.20 -5.33
CA THR A 74 19.28 3.33 -5.50
C THR A 74 19.46 2.48 -6.75
N ASP A 75 18.55 1.55 -7.04
CA ASP A 75 18.48 0.86 -8.34
C ASP A 75 17.26 1.33 -9.16
N LEU A 76 16.93 0.65 -10.26
CA LEU A 76 15.82 1.01 -11.12
C LEU A 76 14.94 -0.19 -11.51
N ASP A 77 15.07 -1.31 -10.82
CA ASP A 77 14.44 -2.58 -11.21
C ASP A 77 13.59 -3.20 -10.10
N TYR A 78 13.00 -2.37 -9.25
CA TYR A 78 12.14 -2.84 -8.15
C TYR A 78 10.88 -1.97 -7.96
N PRO A 79 9.99 -1.87 -8.97
CA PRO A 79 8.74 -1.11 -8.81
C PRO A 79 7.81 -1.75 -7.75
N PRO A 80 7.06 -0.93 -6.99
CA PRO A 80 6.96 0.52 -7.04
C PRO A 80 7.99 1.24 -6.14
N PHE A 81 8.99 0.54 -5.61
CA PHE A 81 9.98 1.10 -4.69
C PHE A 81 11.04 1.93 -5.41
N ASP A 82 11.63 1.37 -6.47
CA ASP A 82 12.69 1.97 -7.27
C ASP A 82 12.49 1.60 -8.74
N TYR A 83 12.35 2.58 -9.62
CA TYR A 83 12.21 2.36 -11.05
C TYR A 83 12.63 3.60 -11.85
N ALA A 84 12.81 3.42 -13.16
CA ALA A 84 13.05 4.53 -14.06
C ALA A 84 11.74 5.28 -14.33
N GLY A 85 11.70 6.56 -14.00
CA GLY A 85 10.59 7.44 -14.36
C GLY A 85 10.49 7.66 -15.88
N GLN A 86 9.45 8.35 -16.33
CA GLN A 86 9.26 8.65 -17.75
C GLN A 86 10.38 9.50 -18.35
N ASP A 87 11.06 10.27 -17.51
CA ASP A 87 12.22 11.09 -17.85
C ASP A 87 13.56 10.35 -17.72
N GLY A 88 13.53 9.05 -17.40
CA GLY A 88 14.70 8.21 -17.15
C GLY A 88 15.37 8.42 -15.79
N ASN A 89 14.90 9.35 -14.98
CA ASN A 89 15.42 9.59 -13.64
C ASN A 89 14.86 8.57 -12.64
N PRO A 90 15.57 8.32 -11.51
CA PRO A 90 15.06 7.48 -10.44
C PRO A 90 13.75 8.00 -9.88
N ALA A 91 12.77 7.11 -9.76
CA ALA A 91 11.43 7.34 -9.21
C ALA A 91 11.03 6.16 -8.32
N GLY A 92 9.97 6.34 -7.53
CA GLY A 92 9.44 5.29 -6.66
C GLY A 92 9.39 5.71 -5.20
N PHE A 93 8.83 4.81 -4.38
CA PHE A 93 8.64 5.05 -2.94
C PHE A 93 9.97 5.39 -2.23
N ASN A 94 11.04 4.64 -2.49
CA ASN A 94 12.35 4.86 -1.87
C ASN A 94 12.95 6.20 -2.27
N VAL A 95 12.80 6.58 -3.52
CA VAL A 95 13.29 7.84 -4.07
C VAL A 95 12.58 9.03 -3.43
N ASP A 96 11.25 8.96 -3.33
CA ASP A 96 10.45 10.01 -2.70
C ASP A 96 10.68 10.07 -1.17
N LEU A 97 10.89 8.90 -0.53
CA LEU A 97 11.26 8.86 0.89
C LEU A 97 12.62 9.53 1.12
N ALA A 98 13.63 9.26 0.29
CA ALA A 98 14.94 9.92 0.36
C ALA A 98 14.81 11.46 0.26
N ARG A 99 14.01 11.95 -0.68
CA ARG A 99 13.73 13.39 -0.82
C ARG A 99 13.10 13.97 0.44
N ARG A 100 12.06 13.32 0.99
CA ARG A 100 11.41 13.76 2.24
C ARG A 100 12.34 13.73 3.45
N ILE A 101 13.23 12.74 3.53
CA ILE A 101 14.28 12.70 4.56
C ILE A 101 15.17 13.94 4.48
N CYS A 102 15.63 14.30 3.30
CA CYS A 102 16.47 15.48 3.12
C CYS A 102 15.73 16.80 3.42
N ASP A 103 14.47 16.88 3.04
CA ASP A 103 13.62 18.02 3.39
C ASP A 103 13.43 18.15 4.91
N GLU A 104 13.27 17.05 5.65
CA GLU A 104 13.15 17.06 7.11
C GLU A 104 14.48 17.44 7.79
N ILE A 105 15.60 16.92 7.31
CA ILE A 105 16.94 17.22 7.82
C ILE A 105 17.40 18.65 7.43
N LYS A 106 16.83 19.21 6.36
CA LYS A 106 17.21 20.53 5.76
C LYS A 106 18.58 20.50 5.10
N VAL A 107 18.86 19.45 4.32
CA VAL A 107 20.08 19.29 3.55
C VAL A 107 19.78 19.04 2.07
N SER A 108 20.76 19.28 1.21
CA SER A 108 20.66 18.95 -0.21
C SER A 108 20.74 17.43 -0.42
N CYS A 109 20.01 16.92 -1.41
CA CYS A 109 20.07 15.51 -1.82
C CYS A 109 20.45 15.35 -3.29
N THR A 110 21.24 14.32 -3.57
CA THR A 110 21.33 13.74 -4.90
C THR A 110 20.94 12.27 -4.83
N ILE A 111 20.28 11.77 -5.87
CA ILE A 111 19.88 10.36 -5.97
C ILE A 111 20.43 9.81 -7.27
N GLN A 112 21.26 8.77 -7.18
CA GLN A 112 21.94 8.16 -8.32
C GLN A 112 21.56 6.68 -8.42
N ALA A 113 21.13 6.26 -9.59
CA ALA A 113 20.88 4.86 -9.87
C ALA A 113 22.16 4.10 -10.18
N ARG A 114 22.22 2.85 -9.70
CA ARG A 114 23.28 1.87 -10.01
C ARG A 114 22.68 0.46 -10.00
N PRO A 115 23.31 -0.50 -10.70
CA PRO A 115 22.87 -1.90 -10.58
C PRO A 115 22.89 -2.37 -9.12
N PHE A 116 21.82 -3.05 -8.68
CA PHE A 116 21.60 -3.44 -7.29
C PHE A 116 22.81 -4.12 -6.63
N ASN A 117 23.43 -5.07 -7.34
CA ASN A 117 24.59 -5.82 -6.84
C ASN A 117 25.84 -4.97 -6.61
N THR A 118 25.90 -3.74 -7.14
CA THR A 118 27.04 -2.82 -6.99
C THR A 118 26.83 -1.75 -5.92
N LEU A 119 25.64 -1.65 -5.34
CA LEU A 119 25.26 -0.56 -4.44
C LEU A 119 26.13 -0.50 -3.18
N LEU A 120 26.33 -1.63 -2.49
CA LEU A 120 27.14 -1.66 -1.26
C LEU A 120 28.65 -1.49 -1.54
N ASP A 121 29.13 -1.90 -2.71
CA ASP A 121 30.52 -1.63 -3.11
C ASP A 121 30.70 -0.13 -3.39
N ALA A 122 29.79 0.48 -4.14
CA ALA A 122 29.81 1.91 -4.41
C ALA A 122 29.72 2.75 -3.11
N LEU A 123 28.92 2.31 -2.13
CA LEU A 123 28.87 2.93 -0.80
C LEU A 123 30.23 2.89 -0.10
N ASN A 124 30.90 1.73 -0.09
CA ASN A 124 32.20 1.54 0.54
C ASN A 124 33.33 2.29 -0.18
N GLU A 125 33.20 2.49 -1.49
CA GLU A 125 34.08 3.30 -2.33
C GLU A 125 33.80 4.82 -2.24
N ASN A 126 32.92 5.26 -1.33
CA ASN A 126 32.50 6.65 -1.15
C ASN A 126 31.88 7.29 -2.42
N ARG A 127 31.25 6.50 -3.29
CA ARG A 127 30.49 7.01 -4.45
C ARG A 127 29.07 7.47 -4.08
N GLY A 128 28.65 7.21 -2.84
CA GLY A 128 27.44 7.67 -2.19
C GLY A 128 27.63 7.64 -0.68
N ASP A 129 26.68 8.23 0.04
CA ASP A 129 26.71 8.33 1.49
C ASP A 129 25.70 7.38 2.14
N ALA A 130 24.62 7.08 1.42
CA ALA A 130 23.58 6.14 1.84
C ALA A 130 23.01 5.36 0.66
N VAL A 131 22.51 4.15 0.91
CA VAL A 131 21.78 3.33 -0.07
C VAL A 131 20.35 3.15 0.41
N ILE A 132 19.38 3.52 -0.43
CA ILE A 132 17.96 3.31 -0.22
C ILE A 132 17.39 2.53 -1.41
N ALA A 133 17.41 1.20 -1.29
CA ALA A 133 17.07 0.26 -2.35
C ALA A 133 16.47 -1.04 -1.78
N SER A 134 15.66 -0.94 -0.72
CA SER A 134 14.98 -2.08 -0.11
C SER A 134 15.93 -3.20 0.37
N ILE A 135 17.13 -2.84 0.81
CA ILE A 135 18.12 -3.82 1.28
C ILE A 135 17.75 -4.31 2.69
N ALA A 136 17.63 -5.63 2.84
CA ALA A 136 17.44 -6.24 4.14
C ALA A 136 18.77 -6.31 4.93
N PRO A 137 18.77 -5.97 6.23
CA PRO A 137 19.94 -6.06 7.10
C PRO A 137 20.18 -7.51 7.57
N THR A 138 20.63 -8.35 6.65
CA THR A 138 21.05 -9.74 6.92
C THR A 138 22.42 -9.82 7.57
N ALA A 139 22.82 -10.99 8.05
CA ALA A 139 24.18 -11.22 8.57
C ALA A 139 25.27 -10.89 7.52
N GLU A 140 25.00 -11.10 6.24
CA GLU A 140 25.91 -10.76 5.16
C GLU A 140 25.99 -9.26 4.91
N THR A 141 24.85 -8.59 4.74
CA THR A 141 24.82 -7.14 4.44
C THR A 141 25.33 -6.31 5.61
N ARG A 142 25.08 -6.74 6.88
CA ARG A 142 25.63 -6.11 8.09
C ARG A 142 27.16 -6.19 8.20
N ARG A 143 27.80 -7.14 7.53
CA ARG A 143 29.29 -7.13 7.44
C ARG A 143 29.81 -6.03 6.53
N ARG A 144 28.99 -5.52 5.61
CA ARG A 144 29.36 -4.55 4.58
C ARG A 144 28.87 -3.12 4.87
N ALA A 145 27.79 -2.96 5.63
CA ALA A 145 27.17 -1.67 5.92
C ALA A 145 26.49 -1.67 7.28
N ASP A 146 26.31 -0.50 7.88
CA ASP A 146 25.37 -0.28 8.97
C ASP A 146 24.02 0.18 8.40
N PHE A 147 22.93 -0.03 9.15
CA PHE A 147 21.59 0.24 8.69
C PHE A 147 20.84 1.18 9.62
N SER A 148 19.98 2.00 9.05
CA SER A 148 18.95 2.72 9.81
C SER A 148 17.98 1.73 10.48
N ASP A 149 17.08 2.25 11.30
CA ASP A 149 15.87 1.54 11.68
C ASP A 149 15.08 1.13 10.44
N PRO A 150 14.32 0.04 10.49
CA PRO A 150 13.50 -0.39 9.37
C PRO A 150 12.49 0.70 8.99
N TYR A 151 12.33 0.96 7.69
CA TYR A 151 11.31 1.88 7.22
C TYR A 151 10.11 1.19 6.59
N TYR A 152 10.23 -0.07 6.19
CA TYR A 152 9.08 -0.96 5.98
C TYR A 152 9.45 -2.42 6.22
N ARG A 153 8.43 -3.25 6.37
CA ARG A 153 8.52 -4.72 6.37
C ARG A 153 7.59 -5.25 5.30
N THR A 154 7.92 -6.41 4.79
CA THR A 154 7.06 -7.12 3.86
C THR A 154 6.31 -8.21 4.64
N PRO A 155 5.02 -8.06 4.91
CA PRO A 155 4.24 -9.12 5.53
C PRO A 155 3.95 -10.21 4.52
N ALA A 156 3.82 -11.46 4.97
CA ALA A 156 3.20 -12.48 4.15
C ALA A 156 1.68 -12.46 4.35
N ARG A 157 0.92 -12.69 3.30
CA ARG A 157 -0.54 -12.65 3.30
C ARG A 157 -1.13 -13.81 2.50
N PHE A 158 -2.33 -14.22 2.91
CA PHE A 158 -3.19 -15.05 2.07
C PHE A 158 -4.09 -14.20 1.18
N VAL A 159 -4.34 -14.68 -0.02
CA VAL A 159 -5.34 -14.16 -0.95
C VAL A 159 -6.27 -15.29 -1.35
N ALA A 160 -7.57 -15.02 -1.35
CA ALA A 160 -8.60 -15.91 -1.91
C ALA A 160 -9.36 -15.18 -3.01
N ARG A 161 -10.12 -15.95 -3.80
CA ARG A 161 -11.10 -15.34 -4.69
C ARG A 161 -12.17 -14.59 -3.89
N ALA A 162 -12.71 -13.55 -4.46
CA ALA A 162 -13.76 -12.74 -3.84
C ALA A 162 -15.04 -13.56 -3.56
N ASP A 163 -15.32 -14.55 -4.42
CA ASP A 163 -16.46 -15.48 -4.30
C ASP A 163 -16.20 -16.68 -3.35
N SER A 164 -15.04 -16.72 -2.69
CA SER A 164 -14.69 -17.81 -1.77
C SER A 164 -15.48 -17.69 -0.46
N ALA A 165 -16.02 -18.82 -0.02
CA ALA A 165 -16.66 -18.94 1.29
C ALA A 165 -15.67 -19.05 2.46
N LEU A 166 -14.37 -19.20 2.17
CA LEU A 166 -13.32 -19.24 3.20
C LEU A 166 -13.29 -17.92 3.96
N GLY A 167 -13.36 -17.99 5.28
CA GLY A 167 -13.16 -16.87 6.19
C GLY A 167 -11.67 -16.50 6.33
N ASP A 168 -11.31 -15.97 7.51
CA ASP A 168 -9.91 -15.68 7.80
C ASP A 168 -9.07 -16.95 7.80
N ALA A 169 -7.89 -16.84 7.18
CA ALA A 169 -6.92 -17.92 7.06
C ALA A 169 -6.20 -18.14 8.41
N LEU A 170 -6.85 -18.88 9.30
CA LEU A 170 -6.30 -19.36 10.56
C LEU A 170 -5.87 -20.81 10.42
N PRO A 171 -4.77 -21.28 11.03
CA PRO A 171 -4.27 -22.64 10.90
C PRO A 171 -5.35 -23.70 11.12
N GLU A 172 -6.20 -23.51 12.15
CA GLU A 172 -7.24 -24.44 12.57
C GLU A 172 -8.41 -24.57 11.58
N ARG A 173 -8.48 -23.64 10.61
CA ARG A 173 -9.57 -23.57 9.62
C ARG A 173 -9.15 -23.94 8.21
N LEU A 174 -7.89 -24.30 8.03
CA LEU A 174 -7.30 -24.56 6.71
C LEU A 174 -6.97 -26.05 6.47
N GLU A 175 -7.49 -26.97 7.29
CA GLU A 175 -7.31 -28.40 7.06
C GLU A 175 -7.79 -28.82 5.65
N GLY A 176 -6.90 -29.43 4.89
CA GLY A 176 -7.17 -29.88 3.52
C GLY A 176 -7.33 -28.78 2.47
N VAL A 177 -7.19 -27.51 2.84
CA VAL A 177 -7.27 -26.37 1.91
C VAL A 177 -6.04 -26.34 1.01
N LYS A 178 -6.23 -26.20 -0.30
CA LYS A 178 -5.15 -26.11 -1.29
C LYS A 178 -4.59 -24.71 -1.33
N VAL A 179 -3.31 -24.56 -0.99
CA VAL A 179 -2.62 -23.26 -0.93
C VAL A 179 -1.49 -23.21 -1.93
N ALA A 180 -1.60 -22.31 -2.91
CA ALA A 180 -0.52 -21.99 -3.83
C ALA A 180 0.57 -21.18 -3.14
N VAL A 181 1.82 -21.45 -3.47
CA VAL A 181 3.00 -20.69 -3.04
C VAL A 181 4.08 -20.79 -4.11
N ILE A 182 5.02 -19.83 -4.13
CA ILE A 182 6.17 -19.88 -5.05
C ILE A 182 7.22 -20.84 -4.46
N ALA A 183 7.65 -21.79 -5.25
CA ALA A 183 8.65 -22.81 -4.86
C ALA A 183 9.99 -22.18 -4.43
N GLY A 184 10.63 -22.78 -3.40
CA GLY A 184 11.96 -22.37 -2.93
C GLY A 184 11.99 -21.04 -2.15
N THR A 185 10.83 -20.44 -1.83
CA THR A 185 10.76 -19.17 -1.12
C THR A 185 10.65 -19.35 0.40
N ALA A 186 10.95 -18.27 1.15
CA ALA A 186 10.70 -18.20 2.58
C ALA A 186 9.20 -18.37 2.91
N HIS A 187 8.32 -17.98 2.00
CA HIS A 187 6.86 -18.16 2.13
C HIS A 187 6.48 -19.65 2.12
N GLU A 188 7.08 -20.44 1.23
CA GLU A 188 6.88 -21.89 1.23
C GLU A 188 7.38 -22.53 2.53
N ALA A 189 8.57 -22.14 2.99
CA ALA A 189 9.14 -22.65 4.23
C ALA A 189 8.27 -22.29 5.45
N PHE A 190 7.78 -21.06 5.53
CA PHE A 190 6.86 -20.63 6.58
C PHE A 190 5.53 -21.40 6.54
N LEU A 191 4.92 -21.53 5.36
CA LEU A 191 3.65 -22.20 5.17
C LEU A 191 3.72 -23.65 5.65
N LYS A 192 4.77 -24.40 5.25
CA LYS A 192 5.00 -25.79 5.68
C LYS A 192 5.26 -25.91 7.18
N ALA A 193 5.87 -24.92 7.81
CA ALA A 193 6.19 -24.98 9.23
C ALA A 193 5.01 -24.59 10.13
N MET A 194 4.19 -23.65 9.71
CA MET A 194 3.16 -23.04 10.55
C MET A 194 1.74 -23.50 10.20
N PHE A 195 1.53 -24.05 9.01
CA PHE A 195 0.24 -24.50 8.49
C PHE A 195 0.36 -25.96 8.04
N THR A 196 0.53 -26.87 8.98
CA THR A 196 0.85 -28.28 8.72
C THR A 196 -0.27 -29.06 8.05
N GLU A 197 -1.51 -28.61 8.21
CA GLU A 197 -2.72 -29.31 7.73
C GLU A 197 -3.18 -28.83 6.34
N VAL A 198 -2.47 -27.86 5.71
CA VAL A 198 -2.82 -27.38 4.36
C VAL A 198 -2.19 -28.27 3.28
N GLU A 199 -2.84 -28.35 2.14
CA GLU A 199 -2.27 -28.97 0.94
C GLU A 199 -1.43 -27.93 0.17
N VAL A 200 -0.11 -27.93 0.39
CA VAL A 200 0.79 -26.98 -0.26
C VAL A 200 1.00 -27.32 -1.73
N ARG A 201 0.72 -26.38 -2.62
CA ARG A 201 0.95 -26.44 -4.07
C ARG A 201 2.02 -25.41 -4.45
N ALA A 202 3.23 -25.91 -4.71
CA ALA A 202 4.37 -25.06 -5.09
C ALA A 202 4.39 -24.82 -6.60
N TYR A 203 4.48 -23.53 -7.00
CA TYR A 203 4.53 -23.09 -8.39
C TYR A 203 5.87 -22.44 -8.72
N PRO A 204 6.32 -22.48 -9.98
CA PRO A 204 7.64 -21.98 -10.35
C PRO A 204 7.79 -20.44 -10.25
N ASN A 205 6.68 -19.72 -10.33
CA ASN A 205 6.66 -18.24 -10.29
C ASN A 205 5.29 -17.70 -9.83
N ALA A 206 5.24 -16.38 -9.61
CA ALA A 206 4.05 -15.70 -9.14
C ALA A 206 2.89 -15.74 -10.14
N GLU A 207 3.16 -15.68 -11.44
CA GLU A 207 2.14 -15.72 -12.48
C GLU A 207 1.40 -17.05 -12.47
N ALA A 208 2.14 -18.16 -12.48
CA ALA A 208 1.55 -19.50 -12.42
C ALA A 208 0.70 -19.73 -11.15
N ALA A 209 1.18 -19.22 -10.00
CA ALA A 209 0.43 -19.33 -8.73
C ALA A 209 -0.87 -18.49 -8.75
N ARG A 210 -0.82 -17.26 -9.30
CA ARG A 210 -1.99 -16.38 -9.47
C ARG A 210 -3.01 -16.99 -10.45
N ASP A 211 -2.53 -17.58 -11.53
CA ASP A 211 -3.37 -18.25 -12.52
C ASP A 211 -4.09 -19.47 -11.93
N ALA A 212 -3.40 -20.28 -11.13
CA ALA A 212 -4.01 -21.42 -10.44
C ALA A 212 -5.14 -20.97 -9.50
N LEU A 213 -4.96 -19.85 -8.77
CA LEU A 213 -6.01 -19.27 -7.93
C LEU A 213 -7.21 -18.81 -8.78
N ARG A 214 -6.95 -18.09 -9.88
CA ARG A 214 -8.02 -17.62 -10.80
C ARG A 214 -8.80 -18.79 -11.40
N ARG A 215 -8.11 -19.86 -11.82
CA ARG A 215 -8.74 -21.06 -12.42
C ARG A 215 -9.38 -22.02 -11.41
N LYS A 216 -9.39 -21.66 -10.11
CA LYS A 216 -9.97 -22.49 -9.04
C LYS A 216 -9.25 -23.84 -8.84
N GLU A 217 -7.99 -23.96 -9.25
CA GLU A 217 -7.15 -25.14 -9.03
C GLU A 217 -6.66 -25.21 -7.56
N VAL A 218 -6.58 -24.03 -6.92
CA VAL A 218 -6.27 -23.85 -5.50
C VAL A 218 -7.29 -22.90 -4.85
N ASP A 219 -7.38 -22.95 -3.54
CA ASP A 219 -8.35 -22.18 -2.75
C ASP A 219 -7.75 -20.85 -2.29
N LEU A 220 -6.46 -20.88 -1.95
CA LEU A 220 -5.69 -19.73 -1.46
C LEU A 220 -4.36 -19.60 -2.23
N LEU A 221 -3.85 -18.37 -2.26
CA LEU A 221 -2.48 -18.04 -2.62
C LEU A 221 -1.81 -17.40 -1.40
N PHE A 222 -0.61 -17.87 -1.04
CA PHE A 222 0.20 -17.32 0.03
C PHE A 222 1.49 -16.74 -0.51
N GLY A 223 1.83 -15.50 -0.12
CA GLY A 223 3.03 -14.84 -0.61
C GLY A 223 3.27 -13.46 -0.01
N ASP A 224 4.20 -12.75 -0.63
CA ASP A 224 4.58 -11.39 -0.27
C ASP A 224 3.38 -10.44 -0.34
N GLY A 225 3.02 -9.84 0.80
CA GLY A 225 1.83 -9.00 0.92
C GLY A 225 1.91 -7.72 0.08
N ILE A 226 3.11 -7.15 -0.12
CA ILE A 226 3.28 -5.95 -0.95
C ILE A 226 3.10 -6.31 -2.43
N ALA A 227 3.73 -7.38 -2.89
CA ALA A 227 3.57 -7.85 -4.26
C ALA A 227 2.13 -8.28 -4.55
N LEU A 228 1.45 -8.88 -3.57
CA LEU A 228 0.04 -9.25 -3.67
C LEU A 228 -0.87 -8.01 -3.64
N ALA A 229 -0.61 -7.01 -2.80
CA ALA A 229 -1.36 -5.76 -2.78
C ALA A 229 -1.27 -5.04 -4.13
N PHE A 230 -0.07 -5.00 -4.71
CA PHE A 230 0.16 -4.41 -6.01
C PHE A 230 -0.62 -5.14 -7.12
N TRP A 231 -0.57 -6.47 -7.13
CA TRP A 231 -1.34 -7.29 -8.06
C TRP A 231 -2.85 -7.10 -7.88
N LEU A 232 -3.36 -7.13 -6.65
CA LEU A 232 -4.80 -6.96 -6.36
C LEU A 232 -5.34 -5.59 -6.80
N ASN A 233 -4.50 -4.54 -6.73
CA ASN A 233 -4.86 -3.19 -7.17
C ASN A 233 -4.64 -2.96 -8.68
N GLY A 234 -3.92 -3.86 -9.34
CA GLY A 234 -3.65 -3.80 -10.78
C GLY A 234 -4.75 -4.39 -11.63
N THR A 235 -4.71 -4.10 -12.93
CA THR A 235 -5.65 -4.63 -13.93
C THR A 235 -5.55 -6.16 -14.08
N ASP A 236 -4.38 -6.73 -13.83
CA ASP A 236 -4.11 -8.16 -14.00
C ASP A 236 -4.89 -9.06 -13.06
N SER A 237 -5.30 -8.54 -11.90
CA SER A 237 -6.17 -9.29 -10.99
C SER A 237 -7.59 -9.44 -11.53
N GLY A 238 -8.03 -8.49 -12.39
CA GLY A 238 -9.42 -8.42 -12.86
C GLY A 238 -10.44 -8.29 -11.72
N GLY A 239 -10.02 -7.83 -10.52
CA GLY A 239 -10.88 -7.74 -9.33
C GLY A 239 -11.30 -9.11 -8.78
N CYS A 240 -10.63 -10.22 -9.18
CA CYS A 240 -11.01 -11.59 -8.83
C CYS A 240 -10.96 -11.88 -7.33
N CYS A 241 -10.11 -11.18 -6.63
CA CYS A 241 -9.51 -11.72 -5.42
C CYS A 241 -9.34 -10.66 -4.34
N ALA A 242 -9.19 -11.09 -3.08
CA ALA A 242 -8.98 -10.23 -1.93
C ALA A 242 -8.11 -10.91 -0.87
N PHE A 243 -7.48 -10.12 -0.02
CA PHE A 243 -6.76 -10.64 1.14
C PHE A 243 -7.68 -11.41 2.11
N ARG A 244 -7.12 -12.47 2.72
CA ARG A 244 -7.75 -13.28 3.77
C ARG A 244 -6.75 -13.56 4.87
N GLY A 245 -6.98 -13.01 6.06
CA GLY A 245 -6.11 -13.21 7.23
C GLY A 245 -4.70 -12.61 7.10
N GLY A 246 -3.94 -12.68 8.16
CA GLY A 246 -2.64 -12.03 8.32
C GLY A 246 -2.78 -10.55 8.72
N PRO A 247 -1.69 -9.76 8.74
CA PRO A 247 -0.36 -10.04 8.19
C PRO A 247 0.48 -10.99 9.05
N PHE A 248 1.33 -11.79 8.40
CA PHE A 248 2.34 -12.63 9.08
C PHE A 248 3.70 -11.96 8.97
N LEU A 249 4.30 -11.67 10.12
CA LEU A 249 5.54 -10.86 10.23
C LEU A 249 6.66 -11.63 10.93
N GLU A 250 6.67 -12.96 10.83
CA GLU A 250 7.64 -13.81 11.50
C GLU A 250 9.06 -13.54 11.00
N SER A 251 9.87 -12.86 11.84
CA SER A 251 11.21 -12.38 11.46
C SER A 251 12.16 -13.51 11.04
N ARG A 252 11.99 -14.71 11.57
CA ARG A 252 12.78 -15.89 11.20
C ARG A 252 12.68 -16.22 9.70
N TYR A 253 11.53 -15.95 9.08
CA TYR A 253 11.27 -16.24 7.67
C TYR A 253 11.36 -14.97 6.81
N PHE A 254 10.78 -13.87 7.25
CA PHE A 254 10.57 -12.65 6.44
C PHE A 254 11.53 -11.52 6.80
N GLY A 255 12.47 -11.77 7.74
CA GLY A 255 13.43 -10.77 8.19
C GLY A 255 12.81 -9.69 9.09
N GLU A 256 13.65 -8.74 9.49
CA GLU A 256 13.28 -7.63 10.39
C GLU A 256 12.81 -6.38 9.63
N GLY A 257 12.71 -6.46 8.33
CA GLY A 257 12.40 -5.34 7.45
C GLY A 257 13.60 -4.86 6.66
N VAL A 258 13.45 -3.73 5.97
CA VAL A 258 14.49 -3.11 5.16
C VAL A 258 14.90 -1.77 5.75
N GLY A 259 16.19 -1.46 5.68
CA GLY A 259 16.76 -0.24 6.22
C GLY A 259 17.55 0.53 5.16
N ILE A 260 17.85 1.78 5.46
CA ILE A 260 18.77 2.60 4.66
C ILE A 260 20.19 2.22 5.08
N ALA A 261 21.00 1.72 4.13
CA ALA A 261 22.38 1.36 4.41
C ALA A 261 23.29 2.59 4.38
N VAL A 262 24.20 2.66 5.35
CA VAL A 262 25.26 3.68 5.43
C VAL A 262 26.62 2.96 5.55
N LYS A 263 27.70 3.66 5.25
CA LYS A 263 29.05 3.11 5.45
C LYS A 263 29.24 2.75 6.92
N ARG A 264 29.87 1.61 7.17
CA ARG A 264 30.12 1.15 8.55
C ARG A 264 30.84 2.21 9.37
N GLY A 265 30.35 2.43 10.60
CA GLY A 265 30.85 3.45 11.52
C GLY A 265 30.40 4.87 11.22
N ASN A 266 29.55 5.10 10.21
CA ASN A 266 28.94 6.42 9.99
C ASN A 266 27.70 6.61 10.86
N ASP A 267 27.91 6.63 12.18
CA ASP A 267 26.85 6.72 13.17
C ASP A 267 26.07 8.05 13.10
N LEU A 268 26.77 9.13 12.76
CA LEU A 268 26.11 10.44 12.64
C LEU A 268 25.02 10.41 11.55
N LEU A 269 25.35 9.93 10.35
CA LEU A 269 24.36 9.85 9.27
C LEU A 269 23.25 8.83 9.59
N ARG A 270 23.60 7.69 10.18
CA ARG A 270 22.63 6.68 10.60
C ARG A 270 21.63 7.24 11.61
N GLN A 271 22.09 7.97 12.62
CA GLN A 271 21.22 8.65 13.60
C GLN A 271 20.36 9.74 12.95
N ALA A 272 20.94 10.50 12.01
CA ALA A 272 20.19 11.50 11.25
C ALA A 272 19.05 10.90 10.44
N LEU A 273 19.30 9.76 9.78
CA LEU A 273 18.28 9.02 9.03
C LEU A 273 17.19 8.47 9.96
N ASN A 274 17.56 7.89 11.10
CA ASN A 274 16.59 7.39 12.09
C ASN A 274 15.71 8.53 12.64
N TRP A 275 16.33 9.65 12.97
CA TRP A 275 15.59 10.83 13.44
C TRP A 275 14.62 11.34 12.36
N ALA A 276 15.07 11.44 11.11
CA ALA A 276 14.20 11.89 10.02
C ALA A 276 13.05 10.92 9.73
N LEU A 277 13.30 9.61 9.71
CA LEU A 277 12.27 8.59 9.53
C LEU A 277 11.20 8.69 10.63
N PHE A 278 11.63 8.83 11.89
CA PHE A 278 10.73 9.02 13.02
C PHE A 278 9.88 10.29 12.85
N ARG A 279 10.50 11.41 12.47
CA ARG A 279 9.81 12.69 12.25
C ARG A 279 8.78 12.61 11.13
N LEU A 280 9.13 11.97 10.00
CA LEU A 280 8.20 11.76 8.88
C LEU A 280 7.00 10.90 9.26
N TRP A 281 7.22 9.90 10.12
CA TRP A 281 6.13 9.10 10.69
C TRP A 281 5.27 9.93 11.66
N GLU A 282 5.90 10.64 12.60
CA GLU A 282 5.22 11.43 13.63
C GLU A 282 4.32 12.53 13.02
N ASN A 283 4.78 13.20 11.95
CA ASN A 283 4.05 14.29 11.29
C ASN A 283 3.09 13.82 10.18
N GLY A 284 2.95 12.49 9.97
CA GLY A 284 2.05 11.91 8.98
C GLY A 284 2.61 11.86 7.54
N SER A 285 3.75 12.50 7.26
CA SER A 285 4.33 12.55 5.90
C SER A 285 4.71 11.18 5.36
N TYR A 286 5.12 10.25 6.23
CA TYR A 286 5.38 8.87 5.85
C TYR A 286 4.09 8.15 5.45
N THR A 287 3.01 8.33 6.21
CA THR A 287 1.69 7.77 5.93
C THR A 287 1.17 8.24 4.58
N ASP A 288 1.22 9.55 4.32
CA ASP A 288 0.80 10.13 3.04
C ASP A 288 1.61 9.59 1.86
N LEU A 289 2.92 9.43 2.05
CA LEU A 289 3.79 8.85 1.05
C LEU A 289 3.47 7.38 0.79
N TRP A 290 3.29 6.60 1.86
CA TRP A 290 2.93 5.19 1.75
C TRP A 290 1.64 4.98 0.98
N LEU A 291 0.58 5.70 1.34
CA LEU A 291 -0.75 5.59 0.71
C LEU A 291 -0.77 5.99 -0.76
N ARG A 292 0.17 6.82 -1.21
CA ARG A 292 0.34 7.16 -2.63
C ARG A 292 0.76 5.96 -3.47
N TYR A 293 1.63 5.10 -2.92
CA TYR A 293 2.16 3.92 -3.62
C TYR A 293 1.37 2.64 -3.31
N PHE A 294 0.78 2.55 -2.12
CA PHE A 294 0.10 1.37 -1.61
C PHE A 294 -1.32 1.68 -1.13
N PRO A 295 -2.26 1.90 -2.05
CA PRO A 295 -3.66 2.24 -1.70
C PRO A 295 -4.43 1.05 -1.11
N ILE A 296 -3.92 -0.18 -1.28
CA ILE A 296 -4.40 -1.39 -0.60
C ILE A 296 -3.36 -1.77 0.45
N SER A 297 -3.79 -1.89 1.71
CA SER A 297 -2.89 -2.27 2.78
C SER A 297 -2.38 -3.71 2.60
N PRO A 298 -1.07 -3.93 2.57
CA PRO A 298 -0.49 -5.26 2.67
C PRO A 298 -0.51 -5.80 4.12
N PHE A 299 -0.88 -4.97 5.10
CA PHE A 299 -0.94 -5.25 6.53
C PHE A 299 -2.33 -5.55 7.04
#